data_b9abe51f3c8b958d450c8bc52422fca7
#
_entry.id   b9abe51f3c8b958d450c8bc52422fca7
#
_cell.length_a   1.000
_cell.length_b   1.000
_cell.length_c   1.000
_cell.angle_alpha   90.00
_cell.angle_beta   90.00
_cell.angle_gamma   90.00
#
_symmetry.space_group_name_H-M   'P 1'
#
loop_
_entity.id
_entity.type
_entity.pdbx_description
1 polymer ?
#
loop_
_entity_poly.entity_id
_entity_poly.type
_entity_poly.pdbx_seq_one_letter_code
_entity_poly.pdbx_strand_id
1 'polypeptide(L)'
;MKKFLHPLAGLTALGVVGVLCTAPLSADPPKGAPAGLVDRPVAKPIADAPMTPVKITETRVATKTAVDPKPLSDTVKKGIDYLVKQQQEDGGWNQGGGWRTAIGPNAGSRIEGKNVEDPSDVGNTCFALLALFRAGSTPTEGPHKENVVKGLKFILTRVEKADKDSLYVTDVRNTQLQSKIGPYVDTFLVNLVLAEMKGKAGSEEKRLTAALEKTMNKMVKHQDANGGFANNGGWAPTLSVGIANKSFARAKQNGVHFDERVVARGLAQSNGAAAGKPAAGAAPAFTGPATAVKPSSGAFAAAPATGLGRGAGIAGGGAGAGDAGVRLYSLGQGAGNSQDFLNGLKVDGKKAEQVLKDAKSTKEEKAKAQKTVDEVRRAEKENDKVQQQLAATVRDDRFVSGFGSNGGEEFLSFLNISEALIVKGGKDWTDWDAKMASGLQKAQDKNGSWSGQHCITGKTFCTSAALLVMMADRTQFPVDVLKKTVQPKK
;
A
#
# COMPACT_ATOMS: atom_id res chain seq x y z
N MET A 1 36.89 -27.77 -51.69
CA MET A 1 36.52 -29.05 -52.32
C MET A 1 35.84 -29.95 -51.31
N LYS A 2 34.76 -30.50 -51.70
CA LYS A 2 33.88 -31.58 -51.30
C LYS A 2 32.52 -31.09 -50.71
N LYS A 3 31.58 -31.11 -51.64
CA LYS A 3 30.15 -31.21 -51.50
C LYS A 3 29.76 -32.58 -50.91
N PHE A 4 28.69 -32.67 -50.17
CA PHE A 4 27.72 -33.78 -50.20
C PHE A 4 26.35 -33.34 -49.72
N LEU A 5 25.46 -33.55 -50.44
CA LEU A 5 24.11 -33.66 -50.84
C LEU A 5 23.19 -34.28 -49.75
N HIS A 6 21.92 -33.76 -49.79
CA HIS A 6 20.70 -34.29 -49.18
C HIS A 6 20.32 -35.72 -49.63
N PRO A 7 19.35 -36.36 -48.89
CA PRO A 7 18.03 -36.38 -49.50
C PRO A 7 16.81 -36.16 -48.55
N LEU A 8 15.74 -35.70 -49.20
CA LEU A 8 14.34 -35.70 -48.78
C LEU A 8 13.77 -37.13 -48.64
N ALA A 9 12.78 -37.31 -47.74
CA ALA A 9 11.60 -38.14 -47.81
C ALA A 9 10.93 -38.12 -46.40
N GLY A 10 9.65 -38.11 -46.16
CA GLY A 10 8.43 -38.22 -46.91
C GLY A 10 7.28 -38.01 -45.94
N LEU A 11 6.19 -37.48 -46.43
CA LEU A 11 4.87 -37.33 -45.76
C LEU A 11 4.26 -38.64 -45.35
N THR A 12 3.63 -38.70 -44.17
CA THR A 12 2.42 -39.53 -43.99
C THR A 12 1.47 -38.81 -42.99
N ALA A 13 0.30 -38.44 -43.51
CA ALA A 13 -0.84 -37.97 -42.75
C ALA A 13 -1.56 -39.16 -42.14
N LEU A 14 -1.88 -39.09 -40.86
CA LEU A 14 -2.88 -39.97 -40.24
C LEU A 14 -3.89 -39.08 -39.47
N GLY A 15 -5.11 -39.07 -40.03
CA GLY A 15 -6.26 -38.45 -39.36
C GLY A 15 -6.72 -39.30 -38.19
N VAL A 16 -7.04 -38.67 -37.08
CA VAL A 16 -7.79 -39.26 -35.98
C VAL A 16 -9.04 -38.45 -35.76
N VAL A 17 -10.14 -39.12 -36.00
CA VAL A 17 -11.52 -38.71 -35.74
C VAL A 17 -11.71 -38.59 -34.24
N GLY A 18 -12.00 -37.42 -33.73
CA GLY A 18 -12.34 -37.18 -32.32
C GLY A 18 -13.87 -37.26 -32.14
N VAL A 19 -14.29 -38.19 -31.33
CA VAL A 19 -15.65 -38.33 -30.86
C VAL A 19 -15.95 -37.29 -29.78
N LEU A 20 -16.90 -36.41 -30.04
CA LEU A 20 -17.50 -35.52 -29.04
C LEU A 20 -18.39 -36.33 -28.09
N CYS A 21 -17.97 -36.47 -26.86
CA CYS A 21 -18.84 -36.85 -25.76
C CYS A 21 -19.25 -35.59 -24.98
N THR A 22 -20.44 -35.09 -25.20
CA THR A 22 -21.13 -34.15 -24.35
C THR A 22 -21.83 -34.90 -23.23
N ALA A 23 -21.40 -34.70 -21.99
CA ALA A 23 -22.15 -35.05 -20.80
C ALA A 23 -22.36 -33.80 -19.93
N PRO A 24 -23.56 -33.51 -19.46
CA PRO A 24 -23.81 -32.42 -18.54
C PRO A 24 -23.44 -32.84 -17.12
N LEU A 25 -22.41 -32.21 -16.54
CA LEU A 25 -22.14 -32.31 -15.11
C LEU A 25 -22.87 -31.20 -14.39
N SER A 26 -24.08 -31.48 -13.93
CA SER A 26 -24.71 -30.75 -12.85
C SER A 26 -24.16 -31.30 -11.55
N ALA A 27 -23.20 -30.55 -10.94
CA ALA A 27 -22.77 -30.79 -9.58
C ALA A 27 -23.39 -29.71 -8.69
N ASP A 28 -24.25 -30.11 -7.77
CA ASP A 28 -24.77 -29.25 -6.71
C ASP A 28 -23.60 -28.68 -5.88
N PRO A 29 -23.66 -27.37 -5.48
CA PRO A 29 -22.63 -26.80 -4.65
C PRO A 29 -22.66 -27.42 -3.25
N PRO A 30 -21.48 -27.62 -2.61
CA PRO A 30 -21.40 -28.16 -1.26
C PRO A 30 -22.12 -27.25 -0.26
N LYS A 31 -23.08 -27.82 0.46
CA LYS A 31 -23.74 -27.18 1.60
C LYS A 31 -22.71 -26.92 2.71
N GLY A 32 -22.36 -25.66 2.95
CA GLY A 32 -21.47 -25.29 4.06
C GLY A 32 -20.54 -24.10 3.87
N ALA A 33 -20.69 -23.30 2.83
CA ALA A 33 -20.01 -22.00 2.79
C ALA A 33 -20.70 -21.03 3.76
N PRO A 34 -19.96 -20.33 4.65
CA PRO A 34 -20.58 -19.33 5.51
C PRO A 34 -21.18 -18.23 4.63
N ALA A 35 -22.49 -18.14 4.64
CA ALA A 35 -23.23 -17.02 4.09
C ALA A 35 -22.83 -15.76 4.84
N GLY A 36 -22.14 -14.84 4.21
CA GLY A 36 -21.83 -13.70 4.98
C GLY A 36 -20.95 -12.63 4.38
N LEU A 37 -21.30 -12.10 3.24
CA LEU A 37 -20.96 -10.72 2.84
C LEU A 37 -21.91 -10.26 1.72
N VAL A 38 -23.08 -10.86 1.66
CA VAL A 38 -24.12 -10.55 0.67
C VAL A 38 -25.19 -9.74 1.38
N ASP A 39 -25.53 -8.59 0.81
CA ASP A 39 -26.51 -7.59 1.25
C ASP A 39 -26.00 -6.51 2.24
N ARG A 40 -24.97 -5.78 1.80
CA ARG A 40 -24.87 -4.39 2.23
C ARG A 40 -25.63 -3.52 1.22
N PRO A 41 -26.52 -2.62 1.65
CA PRO A 41 -27.04 -1.62 0.76
C PRO A 41 -25.89 -0.84 0.18
N VAL A 42 -25.72 -0.89 -1.13
CA VAL A 42 -24.81 -0.01 -1.87
C VAL A 42 -25.18 1.39 -1.44
N ALA A 43 -24.26 2.09 -0.77
CA ALA A 43 -24.49 3.48 -0.37
C ALA A 43 -25.00 4.22 -1.61
N LYS A 44 -26.15 4.86 -1.50
CA LYS A 44 -26.71 5.68 -2.59
C LYS A 44 -25.59 6.62 -3.05
N PRO A 45 -25.45 6.89 -4.35
CA PRO A 45 -24.48 7.86 -4.84
C PRO A 45 -24.66 9.14 -4.04
N ILE A 46 -23.58 9.58 -3.39
CA ILE A 46 -23.59 10.83 -2.62
C ILE A 46 -23.78 11.92 -3.65
N ALA A 47 -24.88 12.69 -3.52
CA ALA A 47 -25.29 13.71 -4.48
C ALA A 47 -24.16 14.68 -4.85
N ASP A 48 -24.24 15.25 -6.06
CA ASP A 48 -23.27 16.18 -6.69
C ASP A 48 -23.22 17.57 -6.04
N ALA A 49 -23.23 17.64 -4.70
CA ALA A 49 -22.99 18.90 -4.01
C ALA A 49 -21.52 19.32 -4.19
N PRO A 50 -21.24 20.63 -4.29
CA PRO A 50 -19.87 21.12 -4.41
C PRO A 50 -18.97 20.55 -3.30
N MET A 51 -17.75 20.16 -3.66
CA MET A 51 -16.78 19.64 -2.69
C MET A 51 -16.31 20.75 -1.77
N THR A 52 -16.18 20.43 -0.47
CA THR A 52 -15.62 21.37 0.51
C THR A 52 -14.16 21.67 0.16
N PRO A 53 -13.76 22.96 0.07
CA PRO A 53 -12.38 23.33 -0.20
C PRO A 53 -11.42 22.77 0.86
N VAL A 54 -10.22 22.40 0.41
CA VAL A 54 -9.14 21.98 1.31
C VAL A 54 -8.71 23.18 2.16
N LYS A 55 -8.59 22.99 3.48
CA LYS A 55 -8.11 23.98 4.43
C LYS A 55 -7.13 23.33 5.39
N ILE A 56 -5.96 23.95 5.57
CA ILE A 56 -4.94 23.46 6.51
C ILE A 56 -4.95 24.33 7.75
N THR A 57 -4.94 23.72 8.93
CA THR A 57 -4.89 24.39 10.24
C THR A 57 -3.66 23.92 11.02
N GLU A 58 -3.30 24.67 12.05
CA GLU A 58 -2.22 24.30 12.98
C GLU A 58 -2.64 23.17 13.92
N THR A 59 -3.92 22.93 14.07
CA THR A 59 -4.44 21.90 14.98
C THR A 59 -4.05 20.52 14.49
N ARG A 60 -3.50 19.72 15.40
CA ARG A 60 -3.17 18.31 15.17
C ARG A 60 -3.82 17.44 16.21
N VAL A 61 -4.11 16.22 15.80
CA VAL A 61 -4.52 15.19 16.74
C VAL A 61 -3.29 14.70 17.50
N ALA A 62 -3.39 14.60 18.83
CA ALA A 62 -2.32 13.99 19.63
C ALA A 62 -2.13 12.53 19.22
N THR A 63 -0.90 12.14 18.97
CA THR A 63 -0.54 10.79 18.52
C THR A 63 0.49 10.15 19.45
N LYS A 64 0.47 8.82 19.49
CA LYS A 64 1.50 7.99 20.13
C LYS A 64 1.62 6.65 19.41
N THR A 65 2.66 5.90 19.73
CA THR A 65 2.80 4.50 19.30
C THR A 65 1.81 3.60 20.02
N ALA A 66 1.36 2.54 19.37
CA ALA A 66 0.43 1.58 19.97
C ALA A 66 1.09 0.67 21.01
N VAL A 67 2.38 0.45 20.86
CA VAL A 67 3.27 -0.30 21.79
C VAL A 67 4.54 0.51 22.01
N ASP A 68 5.33 0.17 23.01
CA ASP A 68 6.65 0.75 23.20
C ASP A 68 7.58 0.31 22.07
N PRO A 69 8.20 1.24 21.32
CA PRO A 69 9.04 0.89 20.18
C PRO A 69 10.30 0.14 20.63
N LYS A 70 10.59 -0.97 19.94
CA LYS A 70 11.83 -1.72 20.16
C LYS A 70 13.05 -0.91 19.71
N PRO A 71 14.23 -1.14 20.30
CA PRO A 71 15.49 -0.64 19.74
C PRO A 71 15.64 -1.08 18.28
N LEU A 72 16.23 -0.22 17.44
CA LEU A 72 16.48 -0.58 16.05
C LEU A 72 17.43 -1.79 15.99
N SER A 73 16.99 -2.88 15.39
CA SER A 73 17.80 -4.07 15.18
C SER A 73 18.95 -3.80 14.20
N ASP A 74 19.98 -4.64 14.21
CA ASP A 74 21.09 -4.50 13.26
C ASP A 74 20.64 -4.66 11.81
N THR A 75 19.64 -5.48 11.56
CA THR A 75 18.99 -5.61 10.25
C THR A 75 18.40 -4.26 9.80
N VAL A 76 17.67 -3.60 10.69
CA VAL A 76 17.10 -2.26 10.39
C VAL A 76 18.19 -1.22 10.18
N LYS A 77 19.22 -1.18 11.04
CA LYS A 77 20.35 -0.25 10.90
C LYS A 77 21.06 -0.40 9.57
N LYS A 78 21.38 -1.64 9.16
CA LYS A 78 22.00 -1.93 7.87
C LYS A 78 21.16 -1.48 6.68
N GLY A 79 19.83 -1.64 6.77
CA GLY A 79 18.90 -1.15 5.73
C GLY A 79 18.85 0.37 5.65
N ILE A 80 18.86 1.05 6.80
CA ILE A 80 18.95 2.53 6.87
C ILE A 80 20.28 3.00 6.27
N ASP A 81 21.40 2.39 6.66
CA ASP A 81 22.73 2.72 6.11
C ASP A 81 22.77 2.55 4.59
N TYR A 82 22.13 1.48 4.08
CA TYR A 82 21.98 1.29 2.65
C TYR A 82 21.24 2.49 2.02
N LEU A 83 20.06 2.86 2.51
CA LEU A 83 19.27 3.97 1.97
C LEU A 83 20.05 5.29 1.99
N VAL A 84 20.71 5.60 3.10
CA VAL A 84 21.50 6.83 3.25
C VAL A 84 22.60 6.91 2.20
N LYS A 85 23.28 5.80 1.91
CA LYS A 85 24.35 5.72 0.89
C LYS A 85 23.81 5.79 -0.55
N GLN A 86 22.52 5.52 -0.78
CA GLN A 86 21.92 5.55 -2.12
C GLN A 86 21.30 6.91 -2.47
N GLN A 87 21.29 7.89 -1.55
CA GLN A 87 20.78 9.22 -1.86
C GLN A 87 21.64 9.89 -2.92
N GLN A 88 21.01 10.41 -3.96
CA GLN A 88 21.65 11.09 -5.06
C GLN A 88 22.02 12.54 -4.68
N GLU A 89 22.89 13.18 -5.47
CA GLU A 89 23.34 14.55 -5.25
C GLU A 89 22.18 15.56 -5.26
N ASP A 90 21.15 15.31 -6.07
CA ASP A 90 19.95 16.16 -6.12
C ASP A 90 19.03 16.01 -4.89
N GLY A 91 19.39 15.14 -3.96
CA GLY A 91 18.66 14.85 -2.72
C GLY A 91 17.59 13.78 -2.84
N GLY A 92 17.28 13.31 -4.04
CA GLY A 92 16.32 12.25 -4.27
C GLY A 92 16.93 10.85 -4.15
N TRP A 93 16.10 9.84 -4.34
CA TRP A 93 16.50 8.46 -4.52
C TRP A 93 15.98 7.94 -5.85
N ASN A 94 16.80 7.17 -6.52
CA ASN A 94 16.41 6.45 -7.72
C ASN A 94 15.84 5.06 -7.37
N GLN A 95 15.41 4.30 -8.39
CA GLN A 95 14.85 2.97 -8.23
C GLN A 95 15.83 1.97 -7.55
N GLY A 96 17.15 2.16 -7.68
CA GLY A 96 18.16 1.25 -7.15
C GLY A 96 18.32 -0.03 -7.95
N GLY A 97 18.17 0.05 -9.26
CA GLY A 97 18.29 -1.10 -10.16
C GLY A 97 17.04 -1.95 -10.27
N GLY A 98 17.22 -3.25 -10.54
CA GLY A 98 16.15 -4.21 -10.75
C GLY A 98 15.70 -4.33 -12.21
N TRP A 99 14.60 -5.05 -12.45
CA TRP A 99 14.02 -5.21 -13.78
C TRP A 99 13.54 -3.89 -14.37
N ARG A 100 13.79 -3.68 -15.66
CA ARG A 100 13.27 -2.55 -16.40
C ARG A 100 11.86 -2.85 -16.93
N THR A 101 11.04 -1.82 -17.05
CA THR A 101 9.75 -1.95 -17.72
C THR A 101 9.93 -2.38 -19.18
N ALA A 102 8.86 -2.85 -19.78
CA ALA A 102 8.89 -3.27 -21.20
C ALA A 102 9.06 -2.11 -22.21
N ILE A 103 9.18 -0.87 -21.71
CA ILE A 103 9.27 0.36 -22.52
C ILE A 103 10.49 1.15 -22.05
N GLY A 104 11.29 1.62 -22.96
CA GLY A 104 12.45 2.49 -22.70
C GLY A 104 13.80 1.79 -22.84
N PRO A 105 14.89 2.49 -22.53
CA PRO A 105 16.23 1.93 -22.56
C PRO A 105 16.35 0.72 -21.62
N ASN A 106 16.99 -0.35 -22.10
CA ASN A 106 17.16 -1.61 -21.38
C ASN A 106 15.82 -2.33 -21.02
N ALA A 107 14.75 -2.08 -21.81
CA ALA A 107 13.46 -2.75 -21.62
C ALA A 107 13.59 -4.26 -21.46
N GLY A 108 12.93 -4.83 -20.45
CA GLY A 108 12.96 -6.27 -20.16
C GLY A 108 14.27 -6.81 -19.63
N SER A 109 15.27 -5.96 -19.31
CA SER A 109 16.53 -6.36 -18.70
C SER A 109 16.57 -6.08 -17.20
N ARG A 110 17.49 -6.71 -16.47
CA ARG A 110 17.77 -6.45 -15.07
C ARG A 110 19.12 -5.72 -14.94
N ILE A 111 19.08 -4.55 -14.31
CA ILE A 111 20.26 -3.71 -14.12
C ILE A 111 20.61 -3.69 -12.64
N GLU A 112 21.89 -3.92 -12.32
CA GLU A 112 22.36 -3.94 -10.93
C GLU A 112 23.79 -3.38 -10.80
N GLY A 113 24.18 -3.07 -9.57
CA GLY A 113 25.53 -2.63 -9.21
C GLY A 113 25.90 -1.31 -9.85
N LYS A 114 27.09 -1.23 -10.42
CA LYS A 114 27.67 -0.01 -11.00
C LYS A 114 26.93 0.49 -12.28
N ASN A 115 26.10 -0.35 -12.87
CA ASN A 115 25.36 -0.02 -14.09
C ASN A 115 23.99 0.63 -13.79
N VAL A 116 23.71 0.94 -12.54
CA VAL A 116 22.47 1.64 -12.14
C VAL A 116 22.67 3.13 -12.35
N GLU A 117 22.08 3.64 -13.41
CA GLU A 117 22.09 5.06 -13.82
C GLU A 117 20.68 5.68 -13.77
N ASP A 118 19.82 5.15 -12.91
CA ASP A 118 18.46 5.67 -12.79
C ASP A 118 18.46 7.10 -12.27
N PRO A 119 17.66 8.02 -12.83
CA PRO A 119 17.45 9.32 -12.22
C PRO A 119 16.65 9.17 -10.92
N SER A 120 16.81 10.12 -10.02
CA SER A 120 15.97 10.26 -8.84
C SER A 120 14.51 10.38 -9.24
N ASP A 121 13.62 9.66 -8.58
CA ASP A 121 12.18 9.75 -8.76
C ASP A 121 11.44 10.02 -7.46
N VAL A 122 10.22 10.51 -7.60
CA VAL A 122 9.40 10.95 -6.47
C VAL A 122 8.94 9.77 -5.61
N GLY A 123 8.53 8.68 -6.23
CA GLY A 123 8.00 7.52 -5.50
C GLY A 123 9.03 6.86 -4.60
N ASN A 124 10.22 6.57 -5.16
CA ASN A 124 11.32 6.00 -4.39
C ASN A 124 11.84 6.96 -3.31
N THR A 125 11.90 8.27 -3.61
CA THR A 125 12.27 9.29 -2.63
C THR A 125 11.28 9.35 -1.47
N CYS A 126 9.98 9.29 -1.73
CA CYS A 126 8.96 9.26 -0.69
C CYS A 126 9.08 8.04 0.22
N PHE A 127 9.30 6.84 -0.34
CA PHE A 127 9.48 5.63 0.47
C PHE A 127 10.74 5.70 1.34
N ALA A 128 11.86 6.20 0.81
CA ALA A 128 13.09 6.40 1.58
C ALA A 128 12.86 7.39 2.74
N LEU A 129 12.19 8.51 2.47
CA LEU A 129 11.84 9.50 3.49
C LEU A 129 10.94 8.92 4.59
N LEU A 130 9.90 8.14 4.24
CA LEU A 130 9.05 7.47 5.23
C LEU A 130 9.84 6.51 6.12
N ALA A 131 10.79 5.76 5.54
CA ALA A 131 11.64 4.85 6.29
C ALA A 131 12.57 5.60 7.26
N LEU A 132 13.24 6.68 6.81
CA LEU A 132 14.09 7.52 7.66
C LEU A 132 13.29 8.23 8.76
N PHE A 133 12.08 8.72 8.42
CA PHE A 133 11.17 9.33 9.38
C PHE A 133 10.73 8.34 10.44
N ARG A 134 10.35 7.11 10.05
CA ARG A 134 9.99 6.03 10.98
C ARG A 134 11.16 5.61 11.86
N ALA A 135 12.40 5.70 11.35
CA ALA A 135 13.62 5.45 12.12
C ALA A 135 13.98 6.58 13.12
N GLY A 136 13.20 7.68 13.14
CA GLY A 136 13.38 8.78 14.10
C GLY A 136 14.16 9.98 13.54
N SER A 137 14.32 10.08 12.20
CA SER A 137 14.94 11.25 11.59
C SER A 137 13.88 12.15 10.96
N THR A 138 13.87 13.42 11.34
CA THR A 138 13.01 14.47 10.77
C THR A 138 13.88 15.57 10.16
N PRO A 139 13.32 16.56 9.47
CA PRO A 139 14.10 17.72 9.03
C PRO A 139 14.76 18.51 10.16
N THR A 140 14.32 18.35 11.41
CA THR A 140 14.82 19.12 12.57
C THR A 140 15.65 18.28 13.53
N GLU A 141 15.53 16.96 13.52
CA GLU A 141 16.16 16.08 14.49
C GLU A 141 16.51 14.71 13.91
N GLY A 142 17.30 13.95 14.67
CA GLY A 142 17.71 12.59 14.34
C GLY A 142 19.00 12.50 13.54
N PRO A 143 19.59 11.28 13.47
CA PRO A 143 20.93 11.08 12.90
C PRO A 143 21.01 11.34 11.39
N HIS A 144 19.90 11.25 10.66
CA HIS A 144 19.85 11.43 9.20
C HIS A 144 19.02 12.65 8.79
N LYS A 145 18.94 13.68 9.66
CA LYS A 145 18.15 14.90 9.40
C LYS A 145 18.52 15.58 8.07
N GLU A 146 19.81 15.60 7.72
CA GLU A 146 20.26 16.23 6.49
C GLU A 146 19.81 15.50 5.24
N ASN A 147 19.81 14.15 5.29
CA ASN A 147 19.25 13.33 4.21
C ASN A 147 17.74 13.59 4.07
N VAL A 148 17.02 13.69 5.19
CA VAL A 148 15.58 14.00 5.18
C VAL A 148 15.32 15.40 4.61
N VAL A 149 16.12 16.41 5.00
CA VAL A 149 16.00 17.79 4.45
C VAL A 149 16.22 17.80 2.93
N LYS A 150 17.28 17.14 2.45
CA LYS A 150 17.58 17.06 1.00
C LYS A 150 16.43 16.38 0.23
N GLY A 151 15.97 15.23 0.71
CA GLY A 151 14.86 14.50 0.10
C GLY A 151 13.55 15.29 0.14
N LEU A 152 13.25 15.97 1.26
CA LEU A 152 12.09 16.84 1.36
C LEU A 152 12.16 17.99 0.33
N LYS A 153 13.29 18.67 0.21
CA LYS A 153 13.49 19.72 -0.80
C LYS A 153 13.32 19.20 -2.22
N PHE A 154 13.81 17.99 -2.51
CA PHE A 154 13.61 17.34 -3.80
C PHE A 154 12.11 17.22 -4.14
N ILE A 155 11.30 16.61 -3.26
CA ILE A 155 9.86 16.44 -3.53
C ILE A 155 9.10 17.77 -3.57
N LEU A 156 9.43 18.73 -2.68
CA LEU A 156 8.81 20.05 -2.68
C LEU A 156 9.02 20.77 -4.01
N THR A 157 10.24 20.74 -4.54
CA THR A 157 10.58 21.34 -5.83
C THR A 157 9.79 20.71 -6.98
N ARG A 158 9.55 19.38 -6.95
CA ARG A 158 8.72 18.71 -7.96
C ARG A 158 7.26 19.14 -7.87
N VAL A 159 6.71 19.18 -6.66
CA VAL A 159 5.31 19.62 -6.45
C VAL A 159 5.11 21.08 -6.87
N GLU A 160 6.05 21.96 -6.54
CA GLU A 160 5.97 23.38 -6.91
C GLU A 160 5.89 23.57 -8.43
N LYS A 161 6.71 22.82 -9.19
CA LYS A 161 6.77 22.87 -10.65
C LYS A 161 5.61 22.14 -11.32
N ALA A 162 4.93 21.22 -10.63
CA ALA A 162 3.88 20.42 -11.19
C ALA A 162 2.70 21.28 -11.68
N ASP A 163 2.13 20.90 -12.82
CA ASP A 163 0.90 21.48 -13.34
C ASP A 163 -0.22 21.44 -12.29
N LYS A 164 -1.04 22.50 -12.19
CA LYS A 164 -2.09 22.61 -11.16
C LYS A 164 -3.31 21.74 -11.42
N ASP A 165 -3.58 21.41 -12.69
CA ASP A 165 -4.81 20.74 -13.11
C ASP A 165 -4.64 19.24 -13.29
N SER A 166 -3.43 18.78 -13.61
CA SER A 166 -3.08 17.37 -13.71
C SER A 166 -2.96 16.70 -12.32
N LEU A 167 -3.32 15.42 -12.21
CA LEU A 167 -3.09 14.65 -10.97
C LEU A 167 -1.60 14.32 -10.74
N TYR A 168 -0.75 14.41 -11.76
CA TYR A 168 0.69 14.16 -11.62
C TYR A 168 1.42 15.27 -10.82
N VAL A 169 2.47 14.89 -10.09
CA VAL A 169 3.39 15.80 -9.37
C VAL A 169 4.80 15.79 -9.95
N THR A 170 5.06 14.99 -10.97
CA THR A 170 6.36 14.84 -11.63
C THR A 170 6.17 14.59 -13.11
N ASP A 171 7.18 14.91 -13.93
CA ASP A 171 7.23 14.57 -15.35
C ASP A 171 7.87 13.22 -15.63
N VAL A 172 8.48 12.61 -14.60
CA VAL A 172 9.03 11.24 -14.71
C VAL A 172 7.87 10.26 -14.86
N ARG A 173 7.98 9.38 -15.86
CA ARG A 173 6.97 8.37 -16.20
C ARG A 173 7.60 6.99 -16.30
N ASN A 174 6.76 5.97 -16.18
CA ASN A 174 7.13 4.57 -16.38
C ASN A 174 8.15 4.04 -15.35
N THR A 175 8.19 4.61 -14.13
CA THR A 175 8.89 3.95 -13.03
C THR A 175 8.25 2.59 -12.74
N GLN A 176 8.96 1.68 -12.07
CA GLN A 176 8.36 0.40 -11.67
C GLN A 176 7.12 0.61 -10.79
N LEU A 177 7.18 1.56 -9.85
CA LEU A 177 6.04 1.90 -9.01
C LEU A 177 4.83 2.31 -9.83
N GLN A 178 4.99 3.28 -10.73
CA GLN A 178 3.90 3.75 -11.59
C GLN A 178 3.32 2.63 -12.45
N SER A 179 4.19 1.82 -13.08
CA SER A 179 3.76 0.74 -13.99
C SER A 179 3.08 -0.42 -13.25
N LYS A 180 3.44 -0.68 -12.01
CA LYS A 180 2.94 -1.84 -11.26
C LYS A 180 1.76 -1.51 -10.36
N ILE A 181 1.76 -0.37 -9.70
CA ILE A 181 0.71 -0.05 -8.73
C ILE A 181 -0.14 1.18 -9.11
N GLY A 182 0.22 1.88 -10.17
CA GLY A 182 -0.59 2.94 -10.74
C GLY A 182 0.17 4.25 -11.00
N PRO A 183 -0.15 4.96 -12.09
CA PRO A 183 0.61 6.12 -12.59
C PRO A 183 0.61 7.32 -11.62
N TYR A 184 -0.35 7.39 -10.71
CA TYR A 184 -0.48 8.50 -9.76
C TYR A 184 0.11 8.21 -8.38
N VAL A 185 0.78 7.06 -8.20
CA VAL A 185 1.37 6.66 -6.91
C VAL A 185 2.29 7.73 -6.32
N ASP A 186 3.03 8.46 -7.17
CA ASP A 186 3.92 9.54 -6.72
C ASP A 186 3.15 10.66 -6.00
N THR A 187 1.99 11.05 -6.52
CA THR A 187 1.13 12.06 -5.91
C THR A 187 0.59 11.60 -4.56
N PHE A 188 0.15 10.35 -4.49
CA PHE A 188 -0.39 9.78 -3.26
C PHE A 188 0.68 9.63 -2.17
N LEU A 189 1.90 9.23 -2.57
CA LEU A 189 3.05 9.14 -1.67
C LEU A 189 3.52 10.51 -1.18
N VAL A 190 3.62 11.49 -2.08
CA VAL A 190 3.96 12.87 -1.68
C VAL A 190 2.97 13.38 -0.66
N ASN A 191 1.66 13.23 -0.92
CA ASN A 191 0.63 13.66 0.02
C ASN A 191 0.78 12.97 1.40
N LEU A 192 1.08 11.66 1.41
CA LEU A 192 1.33 10.91 2.64
C LEU A 192 2.56 11.43 3.41
N VAL A 193 3.70 11.62 2.73
CA VAL A 193 4.95 12.13 3.33
C VAL A 193 4.74 13.52 3.90
N LEU A 194 4.14 14.43 3.12
CA LEU A 194 3.91 15.81 3.56
C LEU A 194 2.93 15.85 4.75
N ALA A 195 1.90 15.02 4.73
CA ALA A 195 0.96 14.92 5.84
C ALA A 195 1.64 14.41 7.13
N GLU A 196 2.50 13.39 7.06
CA GLU A 196 3.21 12.86 8.23
C GLU A 196 4.30 13.82 8.76
N MET A 197 4.93 14.59 7.86
CA MET A 197 6.00 15.56 8.23
C MET A 197 5.48 16.93 8.64
N LYS A 198 4.20 17.25 8.41
CA LYS A 198 3.62 18.56 8.76
C LYS A 198 3.91 18.93 10.21
N GLY A 199 4.46 20.16 10.41
CA GLY A 199 4.90 20.76 11.67
C GLY A 199 6.17 20.14 12.26
N LYS A 200 6.92 19.40 11.46
CA LYS A 200 8.26 18.90 11.79
C LYS A 200 9.28 19.29 10.72
N ALA A 201 8.85 20.05 9.70
CA ALA A 201 9.68 20.41 8.55
C ALA A 201 10.64 21.60 8.82
N GLY A 202 10.60 22.23 9.97
CA GLY A 202 11.47 23.33 10.32
C GLY A 202 11.34 24.51 9.34
N SER A 203 12.45 24.93 8.73
CA SER A 203 12.45 26.03 7.75
C SER A 203 11.62 25.75 6.50
N GLU A 204 11.36 24.49 6.17
CA GLU A 204 10.57 24.08 5.00
C GLU A 204 9.05 24.01 5.28
N GLU A 205 8.60 24.31 6.50
CA GLU A 205 7.20 24.11 6.90
C GLU A 205 6.20 24.89 6.03
N LYS A 206 6.53 26.13 5.65
CA LYS A 206 5.67 26.94 4.77
C LYS A 206 5.55 26.32 3.38
N ARG A 207 6.66 25.86 2.80
CA ARG A 207 6.67 25.18 1.50
C ARG A 207 5.93 23.85 1.58
N LEU A 208 6.16 23.09 2.65
CA LEU A 208 5.48 21.83 2.90
C LEU A 208 3.97 22.03 2.96
N THR A 209 3.50 23.01 3.72
CA THR A 209 2.06 23.29 3.86
C THR A 209 1.43 23.64 2.51
N ALA A 210 2.07 24.50 1.72
CA ALA A 210 1.60 24.84 0.37
C ALA A 210 1.58 23.64 -0.58
N ALA A 211 2.61 22.79 -0.52
CA ALA A 211 2.70 21.57 -1.32
C ALA A 211 1.64 20.54 -0.92
N LEU A 212 1.38 20.38 0.38
CA LEU A 212 0.34 19.52 0.91
C LEU A 212 -1.06 19.98 0.47
N GLU A 213 -1.33 21.27 0.54
CA GLU A 213 -2.59 21.84 0.03
C GLU A 213 -2.75 21.58 -1.46
N LYS A 214 -1.70 21.81 -2.26
CA LYS A 214 -1.71 21.56 -3.70
C LYS A 214 -1.98 20.08 -4.02
N THR A 215 -1.31 19.14 -3.35
CA THR A 215 -1.51 17.71 -3.58
C THR A 215 -2.88 17.24 -3.11
N MET A 216 -3.36 17.72 -1.97
CA MET A 216 -4.72 17.42 -1.49
C MET A 216 -5.78 17.90 -2.49
N ASN A 217 -5.68 19.14 -2.98
CA ASN A 217 -6.62 19.67 -3.97
C ASN A 217 -6.61 18.84 -5.27
N LYS A 218 -5.42 18.41 -5.75
CA LYS A 218 -5.32 17.50 -6.89
C LYS A 218 -6.07 16.20 -6.63
N MET A 219 -5.84 15.56 -5.49
CA MET A 219 -6.44 14.27 -5.17
C MET A 219 -7.96 14.37 -4.99
N VAL A 220 -8.44 15.39 -4.28
CA VAL A 220 -9.88 15.63 -4.08
C VAL A 220 -10.58 15.91 -5.41
N LYS A 221 -9.97 16.73 -6.28
CA LYS A 221 -10.51 17.07 -7.61
C LYS A 221 -10.64 15.86 -8.54
N HIS A 222 -9.69 14.94 -8.47
CA HIS A 222 -9.59 13.82 -9.42
C HIS A 222 -10.10 12.48 -8.87
N GLN A 223 -10.58 12.44 -7.62
CA GLN A 223 -11.20 11.22 -7.12
C GLN A 223 -12.58 11.01 -7.75
N ASP A 224 -12.78 9.84 -8.34
CA ASP A 224 -14.05 9.44 -8.93
C ASP A 224 -15.14 9.21 -7.87
N ALA A 225 -16.40 9.22 -8.30
CA ALA A 225 -17.55 8.95 -7.44
C ALA A 225 -17.49 7.55 -6.77
N ASN A 226 -16.77 6.60 -7.37
CA ASN A 226 -16.54 5.26 -6.84
C ASN A 226 -15.33 5.16 -5.89
N GLY A 227 -14.63 6.28 -5.61
CA GLY A 227 -13.48 6.33 -4.72
C GLY A 227 -12.14 6.00 -5.39
N GLY A 228 -12.13 5.66 -6.68
CA GLY A 228 -10.94 5.46 -7.47
C GLY A 228 -10.41 6.75 -8.09
N PHE A 229 -9.51 6.56 -9.06
CA PHE A 229 -8.96 7.66 -9.88
C PHE A 229 -8.94 7.20 -11.33
N ALA A 230 -9.48 8.02 -12.24
CA ALA A 230 -9.53 7.68 -13.66
C ALA A 230 -8.13 7.38 -14.20
N ASN A 231 -8.00 6.34 -15.02
CA ASN A 231 -6.74 5.89 -15.61
C ASN A 231 -5.64 5.46 -14.60
N ASN A 232 -5.98 5.22 -13.33
CA ASN A 232 -5.05 4.66 -12.36
C ASN A 232 -4.91 3.15 -12.56
N GLY A 233 -4.50 2.75 -13.78
CA GLY A 233 -4.24 1.36 -14.14
C GLY A 233 -2.87 0.89 -13.62
N GLY A 234 -2.62 -0.42 -13.73
CA GLY A 234 -1.37 -1.05 -13.32
C GLY A 234 -1.59 -2.54 -13.09
N TRP A 235 -0.54 -3.23 -12.63
CA TRP A 235 -0.64 -4.64 -12.26
C TRP A 235 -1.51 -4.84 -11.00
N ALA A 236 -1.30 -4.03 -9.96
CA ALA A 236 -2.03 -4.06 -8.70
C ALA A 236 -2.43 -2.65 -8.23
N PRO A 237 -3.31 -1.94 -8.97
CA PRO A 237 -3.67 -0.53 -8.67
C PRO A 237 -4.38 -0.36 -7.32
N THR A 238 -4.91 -1.43 -6.74
CA THR A 238 -5.48 -1.42 -5.39
C THR A 238 -4.47 -0.92 -4.35
N LEU A 239 -3.16 -1.21 -4.53
CA LEU A 239 -2.11 -0.78 -3.60
C LEU A 239 -1.92 0.74 -3.61
N SER A 240 -1.92 1.38 -4.79
CA SER A 240 -1.79 2.85 -4.84
C SER A 240 -3.04 3.56 -4.33
N VAL A 241 -4.23 3.04 -4.62
CA VAL A 241 -5.48 3.58 -4.03
C VAL A 241 -5.44 3.49 -2.51
N GLY A 242 -4.84 2.44 -1.97
CA GLY A 242 -4.62 2.32 -0.55
C GLY A 242 -3.69 3.37 0.03
N ILE A 243 -2.62 3.69 -0.67
CA ILE A 243 -1.74 4.79 -0.29
C ILE A 243 -2.52 6.12 -0.31
N ALA A 244 -3.37 6.35 -1.33
CA ALA A 244 -4.22 7.53 -1.38
C ALA A 244 -5.15 7.62 -0.17
N ASN A 245 -5.85 6.54 0.19
CA ASN A 245 -6.74 6.50 1.35
C ASN A 245 -5.98 6.72 2.67
N LYS A 246 -4.82 6.08 2.84
CA LYS A 246 -3.94 6.31 3.99
C LYS A 246 -3.50 7.77 4.06
N SER A 247 -3.16 8.38 2.94
CA SER A 247 -2.72 9.77 2.89
C SER A 247 -3.83 10.75 3.30
N PHE A 248 -5.09 10.52 2.90
CA PHE A 248 -6.24 11.27 3.38
C PHE A 248 -6.40 11.14 4.91
N ALA A 249 -6.31 9.92 5.43
CA ALA A 249 -6.40 9.69 6.87
C ALA A 249 -5.29 10.42 7.64
N ARG A 250 -4.04 10.36 7.18
CA ARG A 250 -2.90 11.08 7.79
C ARG A 250 -3.04 12.60 7.67
N ALA A 251 -3.51 13.11 6.53
CA ALA A 251 -3.77 14.53 6.34
C ALA A 251 -4.82 15.04 7.35
N LYS A 252 -5.94 14.33 7.49
CA LYS A 252 -6.98 14.65 8.49
C LYS A 252 -6.41 14.69 9.91
N GLN A 253 -5.62 13.69 10.32
CA GLN A 253 -4.97 13.63 11.63
C GLN A 253 -4.02 14.81 11.90
N ASN A 254 -3.44 15.38 10.84
CA ASN A 254 -2.51 16.49 10.90
C ASN A 254 -3.13 17.85 10.55
N GLY A 255 -4.44 18.01 10.74
CA GLY A 255 -5.13 19.30 10.66
C GLY A 255 -5.47 19.74 9.23
N VAL A 256 -5.52 18.84 8.28
CA VAL A 256 -6.04 19.12 6.95
C VAL A 256 -7.55 18.81 6.93
N HIS A 257 -8.35 19.84 6.67
CA HIS A 257 -9.79 19.74 6.52
C HIS A 257 -10.14 19.68 5.03
N PHE A 258 -10.98 18.74 4.67
CA PHE A 258 -11.44 18.52 3.30
C PHE A 258 -12.79 17.80 3.34
N ASP A 259 -13.38 17.56 2.18
CA ASP A 259 -14.67 16.89 2.10
C ASP A 259 -14.57 15.41 2.51
N GLU A 260 -15.21 15.03 3.59
CA GLU A 260 -15.19 13.67 4.15
C GLU A 260 -15.72 12.61 3.17
N ARG A 261 -16.47 13.02 2.14
CA ARG A 261 -16.94 12.11 1.09
C ARG A 261 -15.80 11.38 0.38
N VAL A 262 -14.60 12.00 0.27
CA VAL A 262 -13.45 11.33 -0.35
C VAL A 262 -12.99 10.11 0.44
N VAL A 263 -13.05 10.16 1.77
CA VAL A 263 -12.67 9.03 2.64
C VAL A 263 -13.72 7.93 2.55
N ALA A 264 -15.00 8.30 2.62
CA ALA A 264 -16.11 7.34 2.52
C ALA A 264 -16.12 6.60 1.17
N ARG A 265 -15.86 7.32 0.05
CA ARG A 265 -15.72 6.73 -1.29
C ARG A 265 -14.54 5.76 -1.37
N GLY A 266 -13.37 6.16 -0.86
CA GLY A 266 -12.19 5.31 -0.84
C GLY A 266 -12.39 4.02 -0.02
N LEU A 267 -13.08 4.09 1.12
CA LEU A 267 -13.43 2.92 1.92
C LEU A 267 -14.41 2.01 1.17
N ALA A 268 -15.44 2.58 0.54
CA ALA A 268 -16.43 1.81 -0.23
C ALA A 268 -15.76 1.06 -1.39
N GLN A 269 -14.84 1.70 -2.10
CA GLN A 269 -14.05 1.07 -3.16
C GLN A 269 -13.20 -0.10 -2.62
N SER A 270 -12.48 0.10 -1.52
CA SER A 270 -11.65 -0.94 -0.91
C SER A 270 -12.45 -2.14 -0.44
N ASN A 271 -13.62 -1.92 0.15
CA ASN A 271 -14.54 -2.98 0.55
C ASN A 271 -15.12 -3.73 -0.66
N GLY A 272 -15.38 -3.03 -1.77
CA GLY A 272 -15.81 -3.63 -3.04
C GLY A 272 -14.73 -4.53 -3.64
N ALA A 273 -13.48 -4.08 -3.64
CA ALA A 273 -12.34 -4.87 -4.12
C ALA A 273 -12.10 -6.12 -3.25
N ALA A 274 -12.18 -6.00 -1.93
CA ALA A 274 -12.07 -7.13 -1.01
C ALA A 274 -13.23 -8.15 -1.16
N ALA A 275 -14.41 -7.68 -1.59
CA ALA A 275 -15.58 -8.54 -1.88
C ALA A 275 -15.57 -9.14 -3.30
N GLY A 276 -14.51 -8.97 -4.07
CA GLY A 276 -14.39 -9.51 -5.42
C GLY A 276 -15.19 -8.76 -6.51
N LYS A 277 -15.67 -7.55 -6.24
CA LYS A 277 -16.32 -6.71 -7.26
C LYS A 277 -15.26 -5.97 -8.08
N PRO A 278 -15.35 -5.97 -9.43
CA PRO A 278 -14.40 -5.26 -10.26
C PRO A 278 -14.35 -3.77 -9.90
N ALA A 279 -13.16 -3.20 -9.74
CA ALA A 279 -13.01 -1.76 -9.69
C ALA A 279 -13.42 -1.18 -11.07
N ALA A 280 -14.34 -0.22 -11.08
CA ALA A 280 -14.72 0.46 -12.32
C ALA A 280 -13.47 1.14 -12.90
N GLY A 281 -13.10 0.78 -14.15
CA GLY A 281 -11.91 1.30 -14.81
C GLY A 281 -10.67 0.39 -14.79
N ALA A 282 -10.75 -0.82 -14.26
CA ALA A 282 -9.67 -1.78 -14.39
C ALA A 282 -9.47 -2.15 -15.87
N ALA A 283 -8.26 -1.92 -16.40
CA ALA A 283 -7.88 -2.39 -17.72
C ALA A 283 -8.02 -3.92 -17.77
N PRO A 284 -8.39 -4.51 -18.94
CA PRO A 284 -8.48 -5.95 -19.07
C PRO A 284 -7.16 -6.60 -18.68
N ALA A 285 -7.23 -7.70 -17.92
CA ALA A 285 -6.06 -8.44 -17.48
C ALA A 285 -5.17 -8.77 -18.70
N PHE A 286 -3.90 -8.40 -18.60
CA PHE A 286 -2.92 -8.67 -19.65
C PHE A 286 -2.74 -10.19 -19.76
N THR A 287 -3.29 -10.79 -20.81
CA THR A 287 -3.12 -12.21 -21.15
C THR A 287 -1.92 -12.41 -22.06
N GLY A 288 -0.74 -11.94 -21.65
CA GLY A 288 0.51 -12.27 -22.33
C GLY A 288 1.00 -13.67 -21.94
N PRO A 289 1.62 -14.44 -22.88
CA PRO A 289 2.16 -15.75 -22.55
C PRO A 289 3.26 -15.61 -21.50
N ALA A 290 3.13 -16.35 -20.38
CA ALA A 290 4.15 -16.44 -19.35
C ALA A 290 5.35 -17.19 -19.93
N THR A 291 6.39 -16.46 -20.33
CA THR A 291 7.69 -17.06 -20.61
C THR A 291 8.30 -17.51 -19.29
N ALA A 292 8.50 -18.82 -19.13
CA ALA A 292 9.18 -19.39 -17.98
C ALA A 292 10.63 -18.92 -17.97
N VAL A 293 10.95 -17.95 -17.11
CA VAL A 293 12.34 -17.55 -16.85
C VAL A 293 12.93 -18.54 -15.86
N LYS A 294 14.00 -19.25 -16.24
CA LYS A 294 14.80 -20.06 -15.32
C LYS A 294 15.31 -19.18 -14.18
N PRO A 295 15.19 -19.61 -12.91
CA PRO A 295 15.75 -18.85 -11.80
C PRO A 295 17.28 -18.80 -11.93
N SER A 296 17.84 -17.59 -11.96
CA SER A 296 19.28 -17.40 -11.80
C SER A 296 19.64 -17.68 -10.34
N SER A 297 20.65 -18.51 -10.14
CA SER A 297 21.20 -18.90 -8.85
C SER A 297 21.82 -17.69 -8.13
N GLY A 298 21.09 -17.10 -7.22
CA GLY A 298 21.54 -15.97 -6.39
C GLY A 298 20.64 -15.77 -5.20
N ALA A 299 20.97 -16.47 -4.11
CA ALA A 299 20.70 -16.10 -2.73
C ALA A 299 19.27 -16.11 -2.17
N PHE A 300 18.37 -16.95 -2.66
CA PHE A 300 17.36 -17.53 -1.80
C PHE A 300 17.39 -19.04 -2.02
N ALA A 301 17.82 -19.81 -1.00
CA ALA A 301 17.56 -21.23 -0.98
C ALA A 301 16.03 -21.38 -1.04
N ALA A 302 15.54 -21.61 -2.24
CA ALA A 302 14.17 -21.96 -2.46
C ALA A 302 13.89 -23.20 -1.61
N ALA A 303 13.03 -23.09 -0.61
CA ALA A 303 12.25 -24.24 -0.23
C ALA A 303 11.68 -24.80 -1.53
N PRO A 304 11.72 -26.11 -1.77
CA PRO A 304 11.27 -26.69 -3.02
C PRO A 304 9.86 -26.14 -3.27
N ALA A 305 9.69 -25.52 -4.41
CA ALA A 305 8.39 -25.10 -4.91
C ALA A 305 7.57 -26.37 -5.12
N THR A 306 6.98 -26.90 -4.06
CA THR A 306 5.90 -27.84 -4.17
C THR A 306 4.76 -27.06 -4.77
N GLY A 307 4.70 -27.05 -6.08
CA GLY A 307 3.60 -26.83 -6.99
C GLY A 307 2.38 -26.07 -6.50
N LEU A 308 2.54 -24.89 -5.88
CA LEU A 308 1.52 -23.84 -5.89
C LEU A 308 1.87 -22.87 -7.02
N GLY A 309 2.21 -23.49 -8.12
CA GLY A 309 2.13 -22.91 -9.42
C GLY A 309 0.67 -22.56 -9.67
N ARG A 310 0.48 -21.41 -10.32
CA ARG A 310 -0.75 -20.99 -11.00
C ARG A 310 -1.99 -21.40 -10.21
N GLY A 311 -2.56 -20.48 -9.47
CA GLY A 311 -3.80 -20.70 -8.77
C GLY A 311 -4.71 -21.57 -9.59
N ALA A 312 -4.74 -22.85 -9.25
CA ALA A 312 -5.93 -23.62 -9.43
C ALA A 312 -7.01 -22.79 -8.77
N GLY A 313 -7.85 -22.17 -9.60
CA GLY A 313 -8.93 -21.38 -9.09
C GLY A 313 -9.63 -22.21 -8.05
N ILE A 314 -9.53 -21.80 -6.80
CA ILE A 314 -10.54 -22.18 -5.83
C ILE A 314 -11.76 -21.46 -6.36
N ALA A 315 -12.58 -22.23 -7.10
CA ALA A 315 -13.89 -21.80 -7.52
C ALA A 315 -14.60 -21.27 -6.27
N GLY A 316 -14.89 -19.97 -6.20
CA GLY A 316 -15.68 -19.41 -5.13
C GLY A 316 -15.23 -18.10 -4.52
N GLY A 317 -14.10 -17.51 -4.91
CA GLY A 317 -13.73 -16.18 -4.45
C GLY A 317 -13.01 -15.45 -5.57
N GLY A 318 -13.75 -14.70 -6.39
CA GLY A 318 -13.16 -13.88 -7.43
C GLY A 318 -12.10 -12.96 -6.84
N ALA A 319 -10.86 -13.05 -7.33
CA ALA A 319 -9.86 -12.05 -7.08
C ALA A 319 -10.42 -10.69 -7.51
N GLY A 320 -10.33 -9.68 -6.66
CA GLY A 320 -10.76 -8.33 -7.02
C GLY A 320 -9.96 -7.86 -8.23
N ALA A 321 -10.63 -7.24 -9.19
CA ALA A 321 -10.04 -6.78 -10.47
C ALA A 321 -8.96 -5.69 -10.29
N GLY A 322 -8.25 -5.63 -9.20
CA GLY A 322 -7.22 -4.63 -8.90
C GLY A 322 -6.07 -5.17 -8.07
N ASP A 323 -6.08 -6.46 -7.74
CA ASP A 323 -5.06 -7.09 -6.89
C ASP A 323 -4.16 -8.09 -7.65
N ALA A 324 -4.25 -8.11 -8.97
CA ALA A 324 -3.50 -9.00 -9.84
C ALA A 324 -3.69 -10.51 -9.54
N GLY A 325 -4.77 -10.89 -8.89
CA GLY A 325 -5.03 -12.23 -8.40
C GLY A 325 -4.27 -12.60 -7.12
N VAL A 326 -3.59 -11.65 -6.49
CA VAL A 326 -2.83 -11.87 -5.25
C VAL A 326 -3.68 -11.42 -4.04
N ARG A 327 -4.39 -12.34 -3.42
CA ARG A 327 -5.28 -12.06 -2.28
C ARG A 327 -4.61 -11.30 -1.13
N LEU A 328 -3.29 -11.42 -0.98
CA LEU A 328 -2.52 -10.65 0.01
C LEU A 328 -2.70 -9.15 -0.19
N TYR A 329 -2.78 -8.66 -1.43
CA TYR A 329 -2.89 -7.24 -1.73
C TYR A 329 -4.24 -6.68 -1.31
N SER A 330 -5.34 -7.33 -1.70
CA SER A 330 -6.69 -6.89 -1.31
C SER A 330 -6.94 -7.04 0.19
N LEU A 331 -6.43 -8.11 0.83
CA LEU A 331 -6.55 -8.30 2.28
C LEU A 331 -5.80 -7.23 3.06
N GLY A 332 -4.51 -7.01 2.74
CA GLY A 332 -3.69 -6.00 3.40
C GLY A 332 -4.28 -4.60 3.22
N GLN A 333 -4.73 -4.29 2.00
CA GLN A 333 -5.37 -3.03 1.69
C GLN A 333 -6.69 -2.82 2.44
N GLY A 334 -7.56 -3.83 2.47
CA GLY A 334 -8.83 -3.78 3.18
C GLY A 334 -8.65 -3.58 4.68
N ALA A 335 -7.69 -4.30 5.27
CA ALA A 335 -7.36 -4.18 6.69
C ALA A 335 -6.81 -2.79 7.03
N GLY A 336 -5.85 -2.27 6.25
CA GLY A 336 -5.26 -0.95 6.45
C GLY A 336 -6.31 0.16 6.34
N ASN A 337 -7.11 0.16 5.27
CA ASN A 337 -8.13 1.19 5.06
C ASN A 337 -9.23 1.16 6.12
N SER A 338 -9.69 -0.03 6.52
CA SER A 338 -10.68 -0.16 7.59
C SER A 338 -10.16 0.41 8.91
N GLN A 339 -8.89 0.13 9.23
CA GLN A 339 -8.27 0.66 10.44
C GLN A 339 -8.06 2.19 10.38
N ASP A 340 -7.53 2.70 9.26
CA ASP A 340 -7.32 4.15 9.08
C ASP A 340 -8.64 4.94 9.12
N PHE A 341 -9.71 4.40 8.53
CA PHE A 341 -11.05 4.98 8.60
C PHE A 341 -11.57 5.02 10.05
N LEU A 342 -11.49 3.90 10.76
CA LEU A 342 -11.89 3.83 12.17
C LEU A 342 -11.08 4.81 13.04
N ASN A 343 -9.78 4.95 12.78
CA ASN A 343 -8.92 5.90 13.48
C ASN A 343 -9.44 7.34 13.34
N GLY A 344 -9.84 7.74 12.13
CA GLY A 344 -10.43 9.05 11.88
C GLY A 344 -11.77 9.25 12.59
N LEU A 345 -12.68 8.26 12.50
CA LEU A 345 -13.99 8.31 13.15
C LEU A 345 -13.90 8.37 14.67
N LYS A 346 -12.96 7.68 15.30
CA LYS A 346 -12.78 7.73 16.77
C LYS A 346 -12.40 9.12 17.27
N VAL A 347 -11.57 9.83 16.51
CA VAL A 347 -11.23 11.22 16.82
C VAL A 347 -12.49 12.12 16.81
N ASP A 348 -13.33 11.95 15.78
CA ASP A 348 -14.58 12.71 15.68
C ASP A 348 -15.60 12.26 16.74
N GLY A 349 -15.66 10.95 17.02
CA GLY A 349 -16.49 10.37 18.07
C GLY A 349 -16.20 10.97 19.45
N LYS A 350 -14.93 11.20 19.79
CA LYS A 350 -14.56 11.87 21.05
C LYS A 350 -15.09 13.30 21.14
N LYS A 351 -14.98 14.06 20.05
CA LYS A 351 -15.57 15.40 19.99
C LYS A 351 -17.09 15.34 20.13
N ALA A 352 -17.73 14.40 19.46
CA ALA A 352 -19.16 14.17 19.54
C ALA A 352 -19.62 13.79 20.97
N GLU A 353 -18.89 12.92 21.67
CA GLU A 353 -19.17 12.60 23.07
C GLU A 353 -19.08 13.83 23.99
N GLN A 354 -18.16 14.77 23.69
CA GLN A 354 -18.07 16.03 24.44
C GLN A 354 -19.32 16.91 24.21
N VAL A 355 -19.76 17.03 22.94
CA VAL A 355 -20.99 17.77 22.59
C VAL A 355 -22.24 17.18 23.29
N LEU A 356 -22.31 15.84 23.38
CA LEU A 356 -23.42 15.18 24.07
C LEU A 356 -23.46 15.49 25.59
N LYS A 357 -22.28 15.66 26.19
CA LYS A 357 -22.14 15.98 27.64
C LYS A 357 -22.29 17.45 27.94
N ASP A 358 -22.08 18.33 26.96
CA ASP A 358 -22.18 19.76 27.18
C ASP A 358 -23.65 20.19 27.32
N ALA A 359 -23.99 20.78 28.49
CA ALA A 359 -25.32 21.28 28.78
C ALA A 359 -25.73 22.45 27.85
N LYS A 360 -24.76 23.18 27.28
CA LYS A 360 -24.98 24.31 26.38
C LYS A 360 -25.26 23.92 24.94
N SER A 361 -24.97 22.68 24.56
CA SER A 361 -25.19 22.19 23.22
C SER A 361 -26.68 22.10 22.90
N THR A 362 -27.06 22.58 21.73
CA THR A 362 -28.40 22.53 21.21
C THR A 362 -28.90 21.11 20.95
N LYS A 363 -30.22 20.94 20.85
CA LYS A 363 -30.82 19.63 20.52
C LYS A 363 -30.33 19.12 19.14
N GLU A 364 -30.15 20.02 18.19
CA GLU A 364 -29.68 19.69 16.85
C GLU A 364 -28.19 19.22 16.85
N GLU A 365 -27.32 19.95 17.56
CA GLU A 365 -25.92 19.55 17.75
C GLU A 365 -25.82 18.20 18.44
N LYS A 366 -26.60 17.94 19.49
CA LYS A 366 -26.64 16.63 20.15
C LYS A 366 -27.12 15.51 19.22
N ALA A 367 -28.15 15.78 18.40
CA ALA A 367 -28.63 14.80 17.43
C ALA A 367 -27.56 14.46 16.37
N LYS A 368 -26.81 15.46 15.90
CA LYS A 368 -25.68 15.25 15.00
C LYS A 368 -24.55 14.47 15.68
N ALA A 369 -24.21 14.84 16.90
CA ALA A 369 -23.18 14.15 17.70
C ALA A 369 -23.57 12.68 17.96
N GLN A 370 -24.83 12.39 18.25
CA GLN A 370 -25.31 11.02 18.45
C GLN A 370 -25.12 10.17 17.18
N LYS A 371 -25.44 10.72 16.00
CA LYS A 371 -25.19 10.02 14.72
C LYS A 371 -23.72 9.66 14.54
N THR A 372 -22.79 10.56 14.88
CA THR A 372 -21.35 10.31 14.80
C THR A 372 -20.94 9.18 15.76
N VAL A 373 -21.41 9.18 17.00
CA VAL A 373 -21.14 8.11 17.97
C VAL A 373 -21.67 6.76 17.50
N ASP A 374 -22.87 6.74 16.92
CA ASP A 374 -23.45 5.49 16.38
C ASP A 374 -22.68 4.99 15.14
N GLU A 375 -22.14 5.90 14.33
CA GLU A 375 -21.27 5.56 13.21
C GLU A 375 -19.95 4.93 13.68
N VAL A 376 -19.30 5.50 14.72
CA VAL A 376 -18.10 4.91 15.35
C VAL A 376 -18.38 3.48 15.81
N ARG A 377 -19.48 3.24 16.53
CA ARG A 377 -19.84 1.89 17.01
C ARG A 377 -20.03 0.89 15.87
N ARG A 378 -20.65 1.32 14.77
CA ARG A 378 -20.80 0.47 13.57
C ARG A 378 -19.46 0.17 12.94
N ALA A 379 -18.62 1.18 12.75
CA ALA A 379 -17.29 1.02 12.17
C ALA A 379 -16.38 0.12 13.04
N GLU A 380 -16.44 0.23 14.37
CA GLU A 380 -15.74 -0.68 15.29
C GLU A 380 -16.15 -2.13 15.06
N LYS A 381 -17.43 -2.41 15.05
CA LYS A 381 -17.96 -3.77 14.83
C LYS A 381 -17.50 -4.35 13.47
N GLU A 382 -17.49 -3.52 12.44
CA GLU A 382 -17.04 -3.96 11.12
C GLU A 382 -15.52 -4.17 11.08
N ASN A 383 -14.75 -3.25 11.67
CA ASN A 383 -13.30 -3.41 11.75
C ASN A 383 -12.91 -4.65 12.57
N ASP A 384 -13.62 -4.96 13.67
CA ASP A 384 -13.38 -6.17 14.45
C ASP A 384 -13.56 -7.44 13.61
N LYS A 385 -14.56 -7.50 12.71
CA LYS A 385 -14.72 -8.62 11.78
C LYS A 385 -13.55 -8.73 10.80
N VAL A 386 -13.14 -7.59 10.23
CA VAL A 386 -11.97 -7.54 9.33
C VAL A 386 -10.72 -8.02 10.05
N GLN A 387 -10.50 -7.57 11.29
CA GLN A 387 -9.36 -7.98 12.12
C GLN A 387 -9.38 -9.48 12.47
N GLN A 388 -10.55 -10.05 12.72
CA GLN A 388 -10.69 -11.49 12.98
C GLN A 388 -10.34 -12.32 11.73
N GLN A 389 -10.86 -11.93 10.56
CA GLN A 389 -10.55 -12.59 9.29
C GLN A 389 -9.06 -12.46 8.95
N LEU A 390 -8.50 -11.26 9.14
CA LEU A 390 -7.08 -11.01 8.94
C LEU A 390 -6.24 -11.94 9.82
N ALA A 391 -6.47 -11.95 11.14
CA ALA A 391 -5.73 -12.76 12.08
C ALA A 391 -5.81 -14.27 11.76
N ALA A 392 -6.98 -14.76 11.35
CA ALA A 392 -7.14 -16.15 10.92
C ALA A 392 -6.32 -16.45 9.64
N THR A 393 -6.31 -15.54 8.67
CA THR A 393 -5.64 -15.74 7.39
C THR A 393 -4.12 -15.68 7.51
N VAL A 394 -3.57 -14.73 8.28
CA VAL A 394 -2.12 -14.56 8.40
C VAL A 394 -1.43 -15.62 9.25
N ARG A 395 -2.20 -16.46 9.95
CA ARG A 395 -1.68 -17.66 10.63
C ARG A 395 -1.31 -18.77 9.66
N ASP A 396 -1.89 -18.78 8.45
CA ASP A 396 -1.48 -19.72 7.40
C ASP A 396 -0.12 -19.29 6.82
N ASP A 397 0.92 -20.06 7.09
CA ASP A 397 2.27 -19.78 6.62
C ASP A 397 2.37 -19.70 5.11
N ARG A 398 1.53 -20.44 4.39
CA ARG A 398 1.49 -20.42 2.92
C ARG A 398 0.98 -19.09 2.37
N PHE A 399 0.12 -18.39 3.13
CA PHE A 399 -0.45 -17.11 2.71
C PHE A 399 0.57 -15.97 2.73
N VAL A 400 1.55 -16.01 3.65
CA VAL A 400 2.58 -14.98 3.85
C VAL A 400 3.98 -15.50 3.55
N SER A 401 4.09 -16.60 2.81
CA SER A 401 5.38 -17.13 2.36
C SER A 401 5.91 -16.32 1.19
N GLY A 402 7.23 -16.18 1.11
CA GLY A 402 7.91 -15.69 -0.08
C GLY A 402 8.66 -14.39 0.07
N PHE A 403 8.22 -13.45 0.89
CA PHE A 403 8.93 -12.18 1.17
C PHE A 403 9.56 -11.54 -0.07
N GLY A 404 8.72 -11.14 -1.04
CA GLY A 404 9.13 -10.60 -2.34
C GLY A 404 8.95 -11.58 -3.50
N SER A 405 8.49 -12.81 -3.27
CA SER A 405 8.27 -13.80 -4.32
C SER A 405 7.15 -13.44 -5.29
N ASN A 406 6.15 -12.68 -4.83
CA ASN A 406 5.09 -12.11 -5.67
C ASN A 406 5.47 -10.72 -6.22
N GLY A 407 6.69 -10.24 -5.92
CA GLY A 407 7.15 -8.89 -6.20
C GLY A 407 7.37 -8.09 -4.92
N GLY A 408 8.14 -7.01 -5.00
CA GLY A 408 8.42 -6.14 -3.85
C GLY A 408 7.17 -5.43 -3.31
N GLU A 409 6.13 -5.31 -4.11
CA GLU A 409 4.86 -4.69 -3.71
C GLU A 409 4.14 -5.43 -2.58
N GLU A 410 4.45 -6.70 -2.32
CA GLU A 410 3.86 -7.43 -1.19
C GLU A 410 4.26 -6.83 0.17
N PHE A 411 5.40 -6.14 0.26
CA PHE A 411 5.81 -5.44 1.48
C PHE A 411 4.83 -4.34 1.90
N LEU A 412 4.11 -3.73 0.96
CA LEU A 412 3.03 -2.79 1.29
C LEU A 412 1.86 -3.48 1.98
N SER A 413 1.55 -4.70 1.57
CA SER A 413 0.51 -5.49 2.22
C SER A 413 0.92 -5.90 3.62
N PHE A 414 2.19 -6.30 3.81
CA PHE A 414 2.72 -6.59 5.13
C PHE A 414 2.69 -5.36 6.05
N LEU A 415 3.02 -4.18 5.53
CA LEU A 415 2.92 -2.93 6.28
C LEU A 415 1.49 -2.63 6.71
N ASN A 416 0.53 -2.70 5.81
CA ASN A 416 -0.88 -2.46 6.12
C ASN A 416 -1.43 -3.46 7.16
N ILE A 417 -1.04 -4.73 7.04
CA ILE A 417 -1.38 -5.78 8.02
C ILE A 417 -0.74 -5.47 9.37
N SER A 418 0.53 -5.08 9.39
CA SER A 418 1.25 -4.72 10.62
C SER A 418 0.57 -3.57 11.34
N GLU A 419 0.23 -2.48 10.62
CA GLU A 419 -0.44 -1.31 11.20
C GLU A 419 -1.87 -1.61 11.65
N ALA A 420 -2.56 -2.55 11.03
CA ALA A 420 -3.88 -2.99 11.47
C ALA A 420 -3.80 -3.86 12.74
N LEU A 421 -2.90 -4.84 12.77
CA LEU A 421 -2.77 -5.76 13.90
C LEU A 421 -2.20 -5.09 15.15
N ILE A 422 -1.27 -4.13 15.02
CA ILE A 422 -0.65 -3.47 16.16
C ILE A 422 -1.65 -2.63 16.97
N VAL A 423 -2.63 -2.01 16.33
CA VAL A 423 -3.70 -1.27 17.03
C VAL A 423 -4.58 -2.20 17.84
N LYS A 424 -4.84 -3.42 17.35
CA LYS A 424 -5.53 -4.46 18.10
C LYS A 424 -4.67 -4.99 19.26
N GLY A 425 -3.36 -5.15 19.03
CA GLY A 425 -2.40 -5.67 19.98
C GLY A 425 -2.57 -7.16 20.26
N GLY A 426 -1.97 -7.61 21.38
CA GLY A 426 -2.06 -9.00 21.86
C GLY A 426 -1.27 -9.98 21.01
N LYS A 427 -1.62 -11.28 21.13
CA LYS A 427 -0.87 -12.38 20.52
C LYS A 427 -0.85 -12.32 18.99
N ASP A 428 -1.92 -11.88 18.35
CA ASP A 428 -1.98 -11.76 16.88
C ASP A 428 -0.91 -10.78 16.36
N TRP A 429 -0.70 -9.66 17.06
CA TRP A 429 0.37 -8.72 16.73
C TRP A 429 1.76 -9.30 17.00
N THR A 430 1.99 -9.86 18.18
CA THR A 430 3.33 -10.33 18.56
C THR A 430 3.81 -11.50 17.70
N ASP A 431 2.92 -12.42 17.33
CA ASP A 431 3.23 -13.53 16.41
C ASP A 431 3.53 -13.01 15.00
N TRP A 432 2.72 -12.07 14.50
CA TRP A 432 2.92 -11.45 13.21
C TRP A 432 4.24 -10.69 13.13
N ASP A 433 4.52 -9.84 14.12
CA ASP A 433 5.75 -9.05 14.20
C ASP A 433 7.01 -9.94 14.24
N ALA A 434 6.99 -11.00 15.04
CA ALA A 434 8.09 -11.97 15.08
C ALA A 434 8.29 -12.68 13.74
N LYS A 435 7.20 -13.06 13.06
CA LYS A 435 7.22 -13.70 11.74
C LYS A 435 7.82 -12.76 10.69
N MET A 436 7.38 -11.48 10.66
CA MET A 436 7.90 -10.48 9.75
C MET A 436 9.39 -10.19 10.02
N ALA A 437 9.77 -9.98 11.27
CA ALA A 437 11.15 -9.73 11.65
C ALA A 437 12.07 -10.88 11.21
N SER A 438 11.71 -12.13 11.50
CA SER A 438 12.49 -13.31 11.11
C SER A 438 12.57 -13.48 9.58
N GLY A 439 11.45 -13.36 8.88
CA GLY A 439 11.40 -13.51 7.43
C GLY A 439 12.21 -12.45 6.71
N LEU A 440 12.01 -11.18 7.08
CA LEU A 440 12.73 -10.06 6.47
C LEU A 440 14.22 -10.08 6.80
N GLN A 441 14.62 -10.49 8.01
CA GLN A 441 16.04 -10.66 8.35
C GLN A 441 16.71 -11.71 7.45
N LYS A 442 16.06 -12.84 7.19
CA LYS A 442 16.57 -13.88 6.31
C LYS A 442 16.64 -13.44 4.85
N ALA A 443 15.73 -12.55 4.45
CA ALA A 443 15.64 -12.05 3.08
C ALA A 443 16.57 -10.86 2.80
N GLN A 444 17.26 -10.31 3.80
CA GLN A 444 18.15 -9.18 3.62
C GLN A 444 19.43 -9.55 2.87
N ASP A 445 19.76 -8.80 1.84
CA ASP A 445 21.02 -8.90 1.13
C ASP A 445 22.21 -8.52 2.05
N LYS A 446 23.42 -9.00 1.72
CA LYS A 446 24.65 -8.71 2.48
C LYS A 446 24.96 -7.21 2.63
N ASN A 447 24.55 -6.39 1.64
CA ASN A 447 24.73 -4.93 1.66
C ASN A 447 23.64 -4.19 2.45
N GLY A 448 22.72 -4.91 3.08
CA GLY A 448 21.64 -4.33 3.89
C GLY A 448 20.33 -4.05 3.11
N SER A 449 20.28 -4.27 1.80
CA SER A 449 19.10 -4.02 0.99
C SER A 449 18.15 -5.21 0.94
N TRP A 450 16.95 -4.96 0.40
CA TRP A 450 16.00 -5.97 -0.08
C TRP A 450 15.66 -5.72 -1.55
N SER A 451 15.24 -6.75 -2.24
CA SER A 451 14.73 -6.67 -3.61
C SER A 451 13.56 -7.62 -3.81
N GLY A 452 12.66 -7.30 -4.74
CA GLY A 452 11.64 -8.23 -5.21
C GLY A 452 12.21 -9.19 -6.26
N GLN A 453 11.56 -10.34 -6.43
CA GLN A 453 11.96 -11.32 -7.46
C GLN A 453 11.44 -10.92 -8.84
N HIS A 454 10.26 -10.30 -8.90
CA HIS A 454 9.64 -9.77 -10.11
C HIS A 454 8.77 -8.54 -9.78
N CYS A 455 8.08 -7.98 -10.74
CA CYS A 455 7.23 -6.80 -10.62
C CYS A 455 8.01 -5.58 -10.10
N ILE A 456 7.94 -5.25 -8.83
CA ILE A 456 8.76 -4.20 -8.23
C ILE A 456 10.00 -4.84 -7.63
N THR A 457 11.13 -4.62 -8.27
CA THR A 457 12.40 -5.25 -7.93
C THR A 457 13.47 -4.26 -7.52
N GLY A 458 13.20 -2.96 -7.66
CA GLY A 458 14.12 -1.89 -7.30
C GLY A 458 14.45 -1.89 -5.82
N LYS A 459 15.74 -1.79 -5.49
CA LYS A 459 16.22 -1.95 -4.12
C LYS A 459 15.80 -0.82 -3.20
N THR A 460 15.62 0.39 -3.70
CA THR A 460 15.21 1.54 -2.88
C THR A 460 13.81 1.33 -2.30
N PHE A 461 12.83 1.03 -3.17
CA PHE A 461 11.47 0.73 -2.72
C PHE A 461 11.43 -0.48 -1.79
N CYS A 462 12.01 -1.61 -2.21
CA CYS A 462 11.93 -2.85 -1.44
C CYS A 462 12.58 -2.70 -0.06
N THR A 463 13.75 -2.03 0.02
CA THR A 463 14.42 -1.75 1.29
C THR A 463 13.56 -0.85 2.18
N SER A 464 13.06 0.25 1.63
CA SER A 464 12.22 1.19 2.38
C SER A 464 10.95 0.52 2.92
N ALA A 465 10.26 -0.25 2.08
CA ALA A 465 9.03 -0.93 2.48
C ALA A 465 9.29 -2.04 3.51
N ALA A 466 10.35 -2.84 3.37
CA ALA A 466 10.77 -3.81 4.37
C ALA A 466 11.10 -3.16 5.72
N LEU A 467 11.83 -2.03 5.70
CA LEU A 467 12.13 -1.25 6.90
C LEU A 467 10.86 -0.74 7.59
N LEU A 468 9.89 -0.22 6.82
CA LEU A 468 8.62 0.23 7.37
C LEU A 468 7.85 -0.91 8.06
N VAL A 469 7.86 -2.13 7.50
CA VAL A 469 7.28 -3.31 8.13
C VAL A 469 7.97 -3.63 9.46
N MET A 470 9.32 -3.66 9.47
CA MET A 470 10.11 -3.97 10.68
C MET A 470 10.03 -2.88 11.74
N MET A 471 9.62 -1.67 11.39
CA MET A 471 9.44 -0.53 12.29
C MET A 471 7.95 -0.16 12.48
N ALA A 472 7.03 -1.08 12.24
CA ALA A 472 5.61 -0.81 12.41
C ALA A 472 5.23 -0.43 13.86
N ASP A 473 6.01 -0.88 14.85
CA ASP A 473 5.90 -0.49 16.25
C ASP A 473 6.15 1.02 16.53
N ARG A 474 6.72 1.72 15.54
CA ARG A 474 6.98 3.17 15.57
C ARG A 474 5.91 4.00 14.84
N THR A 475 4.87 3.34 14.30
CA THR A 475 3.75 4.03 13.68
C THR A 475 2.98 4.85 14.71
N GLN A 476 2.71 6.11 14.36
CA GLN A 476 1.95 7.03 15.20
C GLN A 476 0.45 6.89 14.93
N PHE A 477 -0.31 6.69 15.99
CA PHE A 477 -1.77 6.61 15.96
C PHE A 477 -2.39 7.68 16.83
N PRO A 478 -3.59 8.20 16.51
CA PRO A 478 -4.31 9.10 17.42
C PRO A 478 -4.48 8.46 18.80
N VAL A 479 -4.21 9.22 19.85
CA VAL A 479 -4.27 8.72 21.23
C VAL A 479 -5.65 8.15 21.56
N ASP A 480 -6.70 8.75 21.02
CA ASP A 480 -8.10 8.35 21.25
C ASP A 480 -8.47 7.00 20.61
N VAL A 481 -7.66 6.51 19.68
CA VAL A 481 -7.86 5.22 19.01
C VAL A 481 -7.35 4.06 19.87
N LEU A 482 -6.26 4.28 20.56
CA LEU A 482 -5.59 3.24 21.31
C LEU A 482 -6.39 2.92 22.58
N LYS A 483 -6.79 1.67 22.75
CA LYS A 483 -7.40 1.20 24.00
C LYS A 483 -6.45 1.54 25.14
N LYS A 484 -6.98 2.04 26.26
CA LYS A 484 -6.17 2.14 27.48
C LYS A 484 -5.61 0.75 27.74
N THR A 485 -4.32 0.59 27.60
CA THR A 485 -3.64 -0.66 27.95
C THR A 485 -3.95 -0.89 29.42
N VAL A 486 -4.79 -1.88 29.72
CA VAL A 486 -4.94 -2.37 31.09
C VAL A 486 -3.56 -2.94 31.41
N GLN A 487 -2.76 -2.19 32.15
CA GLN A 487 -1.52 -2.72 32.69
C GLN A 487 -1.90 -3.97 33.48
N PRO A 488 -1.25 -5.12 33.26
CA PRO A 488 -1.44 -6.23 34.15
C PRO A 488 -1.09 -5.73 35.55
N LYS A 489 -2.03 -5.85 36.49
CA LYS A 489 -1.75 -5.61 37.91
C LYS A 489 -0.51 -6.44 38.25
N LYS A 490 0.56 -5.74 38.67
CA LYS A 490 1.75 -6.36 39.21
C LYS A 490 1.40 -7.23 40.42
#